data_e10cce6cd278c4f9688a38b5332a4a82
#
_entry.id   e10cce6cd278c4f9688a38b5332a4a82
#
_cell.length_a   1.000
_cell.length_b   1.000
_cell.length_c   1.000
_cell.angle_alpha   90.00
_cell.angle_beta   90.00
_cell.angle_gamma   90.00
#
_symmetry.space_group_name_H-M   'P 1'
#
loop_
_entity.id
_entity.type
_entity.pdbx_description
1 polymer ?
#
loop_
_entity_poly.entity_id
_entity_poly.type
_entity_poly.pdbx_seq_one_letter_code
_entity_poly.pdbx_strand_id
1 'polypeptide(L)'
;VIMKDILDFNRSEIEVQIANAANYLGIDHGFDGFKNFVIELNQSLGIPKNLSEIGVSNPDIDRITDIAMRDPSVSGNPRIMTKENTKKLVETLF
;
A
#
# COMPACT_ATOMS: atom_id res chain seq x y z
N VAL A 1 -5.98 -5.56 -2.81
CA VAL A 1 -6.07 -5.71 -1.33
C VAL A 1 -5.17 -4.70 -0.61
N ILE A 2 -3.88 -4.68 -0.90
CA ILE A 2 -2.88 -3.90 -0.14
C ILE A 2 -2.57 -2.51 -0.71
N MET A 3 -3.23 -2.06 -1.77
CA MET A 3 -2.89 -0.81 -2.46
C MET A 3 -2.98 0.42 -1.54
N LYS A 4 -4.00 0.49 -0.68
CA LYS A 4 -4.16 1.60 0.27
C LYS A 4 -2.98 1.71 1.26
N ASP A 5 -2.46 0.57 1.70
CA ASP A 5 -1.35 0.50 2.65
C ASP A 5 -0.02 0.90 1.97
N ILE A 6 0.16 0.48 0.72
CA ILE A 6 1.32 0.88 -0.10
C ILE A 6 1.30 2.37 -0.43
N LEU A 7 0.13 2.95 -0.70
CA LEU A 7 -0.01 4.40 -0.88
C LEU A 7 0.44 5.15 0.38
N ASP A 8 -0.02 4.73 1.55
CA ASP A 8 0.38 5.35 2.82
C ASP A 8 1.88 5.19 3.09
N PHE A 9 2.42 4.01 2.84
CA PHE A 9 3.85 3.74 3.01
C PHE A 9 4.72 4.66 2.16
N ASN A 10 4.33 4.89 0.91
CA ASN A 10 5.07 5.70 -0.05
C ASN A 10 4.71 7.20 0.00
N ARG A 11 3.75 7.61 0.82
CA ARG A 11 3.18 8.97 0.81
C ARG A 11 4.23 10.07 0.78
N SER A 12 5.26 9.97 1.60
CA SER A 12 6.32 10.99 1.68
C SER A 12 7.01 11.28 0.35
N GLU A 13 7.03 10.29 -0.56
CA GLU A 13 7.74 10.38 -1.83
C GLU A 13 6.81 10.61 -3.04
N ILE A 14 5.51 10.35 -2.89
CA ILE A 14 4.55 10.37 -4.01
C ILE A 14 3.37 11.31 -3.82
N GLU A 15 3.27 12.01 -2.69
CA GLU A 15 2.09 12.81 -2.35
C GLU A 15 1.74 13.83 -3.43
N VAL A 16 2.75 14.55 -3.95
CA VAL A 16 2.54 15.57 -4.99
C VAL A 16 2.08 14.95 -6.30
N GLN A 17 2.72 13.88 -6.74
CA GLN A 17 2.35 13.19 -7.98
C GLN A 17 0.94 12.61 -7.92
N ILE A 18 0.57 12.01 -6.81
CA ILE A 18 -0.78 11.47 -6.60
C ILE A 18 -1.82 12.59 -6.52
N ALA A 19 -1.51 13.69 -5.84
CA ALA A 19 -2.39 14.87 -5.80
C ALA A 19 -2.62 15.46 -7.20
N ASN A 20 -1.58 15.54 -8.03
CA ASN A 20 -1.68 15.97 -9.42
C ASN A 20 -2.54 15.01 -10.25
N ALA A 21 -2.35 13.71 -10.08
CA ALA A 21 -3.17 12.70 -10.75
C ALA A 21 -4.65 12.80 -10.32
N ALA A 22 -4.92 12.99 -9.04
CA ALA A 22 -6.27 13.19 -8.51
C ALA A 22 -6.93 14.42 -9.15
N ASN A 23 -6.22 15.53 -9.22
CA ASN A 23 -6.71 16.76 -9.86
C ASN A 23 -7.04 16.54 -11.35
N TYR A 24 -6.17 15.85 -12.08
CA TYR A 24 -6.40 15.52 -13.48
C TYR A 24 -7.66 14.64 -13.69
N LEU A 25 -7.91 13.72 -12.76
CA LEU A 25 -9.07 12.81 -12.78
C LEU A 25 -10.36 13.44 -12.22
N GLY A 26 -10.30 14.68 -11.72
CA GLY A 26 -11.46 15.34 -11.10
C GLY A 26 -11.79 14.79 -9.70
N ILE A 27 -10.83 14.22 -9.01
CA ILE A 27 -10.96 13.75 -7.63
C ILE A 27 -10.52 14.86 -6.68
N ASP A 28 -11.44 15.33 -5.81
CA ASP A 28 -11.15 16.33 -4.81
C ASP A 28 -10.28 15.81 -3.67
N HIS A 29 -9.62 16.71 -2.93
CA HIS A 29 -8.82 16.45 -1.73
C HIS A 29 -7.47 15.76 -1.96
N GLY A 30 -6.87 15.87 -3.15
CA GLY A 30 -5.50 15.49 -3.42
C GLY A 30 -5.20 14.02 -3.13
N PHE A 31 -4.11 13.76 -2.41
CA PHE A 31 -3.68 12.41 -2.05
C PHE A 31 -4.76 11.65 -1.26
N ASP A 32 -5.33 12.28 -0.23
CA ASP A 32 -6.36 11.63 0.59
C ASP A 32 -7.62 11.32 -0.21
N GLY A 33 -8.02 12.21 -1.11
CA GLY A 33 -9.12 11.96 -2.03
C GLY A 33 -8.86 10.78 -2.97
N PHE A 34 -7.66 10.68 -3.52
CA PHE A 34 -7.28 9.54 -4.35
C PHE A 34 -7.28 8.23 -3.57
N LYS A 35 -6.70 8.23 -2.36
CA LYS A 35 -6.70 7.05 -1.49
C LYS A 35 -8.13 6.61 -1.15
N ASN A 36 -9.00 7.55 -0.78
CA ASN A 36 -10.40 7.25 -0.50
C ASN A 36 -11.12 6.68 -1.72
N PHE A 37 -10.87 7.21 -2.91
CA PHE A 37 -11.39 6.66 -4.15
C PHE A 37 -10.99 5.19 -4.33
N VAL A 38 -9.71 4.84 -4.07
CA VAL A 38 -9.24 3.45 -4.15
C VAL A 38 -9.97 2.55 -3.15
N ILE A 39 -10.16 3.04 -1.91
CA ILE A 39 -10.86 2.29 -0.86
C ILE A 39 -12.32 2.04 -1.26
N GLU A 40 -13.03 3.06 -1.72
CA GLU A 40 -14.43 2.97 -2.14
C GLU A 40 -14.58 2.05 -3.36
N LEU A 41 -13.68 2.15 -4.34
CA LEU A 41 -13.67 1.26 -5.49
C LEU A 41 -13.49 -0.20 -5.08
N ASN A 42 -12.52 -0.49 -4.20
CA ASN A 42 -12.29 -1.83 -3.67
C ASN A 42 -13.53 -2.38 -2.96
N GLN A 43 -14.20 -1.55 -2.15
CA GLN A 43 -15.45 -1.93 -1.49
C GLN A 43 -16.56 -2.24 -2.49
N SER A 44 -16.73 -1.42 -3.52
CA SER A 44 -17.76 -1.63 -4.55
C SER A 44 -17.53 -2.90 -5.38
N LEU A 45 -16.27 -3.30 -5.53
CA LEU A 45 -15.87 -4.52 -6.25
C LEU A 45 -15.82 -5.77 -5.33
N GLY A 46 -16.12 -5.63 -4.02
CA GLY A 46 -16.05 -6.73 -3.08
C GLY A 46 -14.62 -7.23 -2.81
N ILE A 47 -13.61 -6.38 -3.02
CA ILE A 47 -12.21 -6.74 -2.76
C ILE A 47 -11.98 -6.80 -1.26
N PRO A 48 -11.36 -7.87 -0.72
CA PRO A 48 -11.02 -8.01 0.69
C PRO A 48 -10.18 -6.84 1.21
N LYS A 49 -10.39 -6.47 2.47
CA LYS A 49 -9.76 -5.30 3.09
C LYS A 49 -8.30 -5.53 3.46
N ASN A 50 -7.94 -6.76 3.77
CA ASN A 50 -6.60 -7.15 4.22
C ASN A 50 -6.31 -8.61 3.84
N LEU A 51 -5.09 -9.06 4.14
CA LEU A 51 -4.66 -10.42 3.79
C LEU A 51 -5.31 -11.51 4.66
N SER A 52 -5.76 -11.17 5.88
CA SER A 52 -6.47 -12.14 6.72
C SER A 52 -7.81 -12.53 6.10
N GLU A 53 -8.50 -11.62 5.45
CA GLU A 53 -9.78 -11.89 4.78
C GLU A 53 -9.65 -12.81 3.55
N ILE A 54 -8.44 -12.96 2.98
CA ILE A 54 -8.17 -13.91 1.90
C ILE A 54 -7.59 -15.24 2.40
N GLY A 55 -7.64 -15.49 3.71
CA GLY A 55 -7.27 -16.75 4.32
C GLY A 55 -5.83 -16.86 4.79
N VAL A 56 -5.07 -15.77 4.80
CA VAL A 56 -3.72 -15.77 5.38
C VAL A 56 -3.84 -15.66 6.89
N SER A 57 -3.72 -16.79 7.57
CA SER A 57 -3.75 -16.88 9.04
C SER A 57 -2.35 -17.13 9.60
N ASN A 58 -2.08 -16.61 10.79
CA ASN A 58 -0.80 -16.78 11.49
C ASN A 58 0.43 -16.47 10.62
N PRO A 59 0.52 -15.24 10.05
CA PRO A 59 1.62 -14.90 9.16
C PRO A 59 2.96 -14.91 9.90
N ASP A 60 3.97 -15.52 9.27
CA ASP A 60 5.36 -15.37 9.69
C ASP A 60 5.89 -14.04 9.14
N ILE A 61 5.72 -12.97 9.92
CA ILE A 61 6.06 -11.60 9.53
C ILE A 61 7.55 -11.47 9.16
N ASP A 62 8.43 -12.11 9.93
CA ASP A 62 9.87 -12.04 9.67
C ASP A 62 10.23 -12.72 8.35
N ARG A 63 9.66 -13.88 8.09
CA ARG A 63 9.87 -14.61 6.84
C ARG A 63 9.31 -13.84 5.64
N ILE A 64 8.11 -13.28 5.75
CA ILE A 64 7.51 -12.46 4.69
C ILE A 64 8.40 -11.24 4.41
N THR A 65 8.87 -10.58 5.45
CA THR A 65 9.77 -9.42 5.33
C THR A 65 11.08 -9.80 4.62
N ASP A 66 11.70 -10.90 5.01
CA ASP A 66 12.94 -11.37 4.40
C ASP A 66 12.77 -11.73 2.92
N ILE A 67 11.65 -12.34 2.55
CA ILE A 67 11.32 -12.66 1.15
C ILE A 67 11.09 -11.36 0.37
N ALA A 68 10.29 -10.44 0.91
CA ALA A 68 10.02 -9.15 0.29
C ALA A 68 11.31 -8.37 0.01
N MET A 69 12.25 -8.34 0.97
CA MET A 69 13.53 -7.64 0.79
C MET A 69 14.44 -8.25 -0.26
N ARG A 70 14.22 -9.50 -0.66
CA ARG A 70 14.98 -10.17 -1.73
C ARG A 70 14.35 -9.99 -3.11
N ASP A 71 13.14 -9.44 -3.17
CA ASP A 71 12.47 -9.20 -4.45
C ASP A 71 13.20 -8.11 -5.24
N PRO A 72 13.53 -8.36 -6.51
CA PRO A 72 14.21 -7.36 -7.37
C PRO A 72 13.43 -6.04 -7.50
N SER A 73 12.10 -6.09 -7.34
CA SER A 73 11.22 -4.91 -7.45
C SER A 73 11.38 -3.92 -6.30
N VAL A 74 11.98 -4.35 -5.18
CA VAL A 74 12.21 -3.48 -4.00
C VAL A 74 12.97 -2.20 -4.36
N SER A 75 13.97 -2.31 -5.24
CA SER A 75 14.77 -1.15 -5.67
C SER A 75 13.97 -0.11 -6.46
N GLY A 76 12.85 -0.49 -7.04
CA GLY A 76 11.97 0.40 -7.80
C GLY A 76 10.91 1.11 -6.95
N ASN A 77 10.81 0.78 -5.66
CA ASN A 77 9.84 1.44 -4.79
C ASN A 77 10.22 2.92 -4.56
N PRO A 78 9.29 3.89 -4.63
CA PRO A 78 9.59 5.31 -4.45
C PRO A 78 10.26 5.63 -3.11
N ARG A 79 9.76 5.06 -2.01
CA ARG A 79 10.40 5.14 -0.70
C ARG A 79 11.42 4.03 -0.55
N ILE A 80 12.63 4.37 -0.07
CA ILE A 80 13.65 3.37 0.22
C ILE A 80 13.13 2.37 1.25
N MET A 81 13.15 1.08 0.88
CA MET A 81 12.72 0.00 1.75
C MET A 81 13.90 -0.53 2.56
N THR A 82 13.75 -0.51 3.87
CA THR A 82 14.67 -1.15 4.83
C THR A 82 13.96 -2.34 5.46
N LYS A 83 14.72 -3.27 6.05
CA LYS A 83 14.10 -4.41 6.76
C LYS A 83 13.12 -3.92 7.85
N GLU A 84 13.49 -2.87 8.57
CA GLU A 84 12.65 -2.31 9.65
C GLU A 84 11.35 -1.73 9.13
N ASN A 85 11.39 -0.82 8.14
CA ASN A 85 10.16 -0.20 7.64
C ASN A 85 9.31 -1.17 6.82
N THR A 86 9.92 -2.14 6.14
CA THR A 86 9.21 -3.21 5.45
C THR A 86 8.48 -4.11 6.43
N LYS A 87 9.10 -4.47 7.55
CA LYS A 87 8.44 -5.25 8.61
C LYS A 87 7.21 -4.53 9.15
N LYS A 88 7.34 -3.24 9.48
CA LYS A 88 6.20 -2.43 9.93
C LYS A 88 5.08 -2.38 8.89
N LEU A 89 5.43 -2.24 7.61
CA LEU A 89 4.45 -2.29 6.53
C LEU A 89 3.73 -3.65 6.50
N VAL A 90 4.49 -4.76 6.52
CA VAL A 90 3.92 -6.12 6.48
C VAL A 90 2.94 -6.34 7.63
N GLU A 91 3.25 -5.86 8.84
CA GLU A 91 2.37 -5.95 10.01
C GLU A 91 1.00 -5.27 9.79
N THR A 92 0.93 -4.23 8.97
CA THR A 92 -0.32 -3.51 8.67
C THR A 92 -1.22 -4.21 7.67
N LEU A 93 -0.72 -5.22 6.96
CA LEU A 93 -1.44 -5.87 5.86
C LEU A 93 -2.43 -6.95 6.33
N PHE A 94 -2.40 -7.29 7.60
CA PHE A 94 -3.23 -8.29 8.25
C PHE A 94 -4.19 -7.66 9.24
#